data_d78c2ad3fe4128eb8b48d0d840c3d040
#
_entry.id   d78c2ad3fe4128eb8b48d0d840c3d040
#
_cell.length_a   1.000
_cell.length_b   1.000
_cell.length_c   1.000
_cell.angle_alpha   90.00
_cell.angle_beta   90.00
_cell.angle_gamma   90.00
#
_symmetry.space_group_name_H-M   'P 1'
#
loop_
_entity.id
_entity.type
_entity.pdbx_description
1 polymer ?
#
loop_
_entity_poly.entity_id
_entity_poly.type
_entity_poly.pdbx_seq_one_letter_code
_entity_poly.pdbx_strand_id
1 'polypeptide(L)'
;MRYLSHAGADAEIAYRTPQAIRADFARDPILGTARRLVSAGTATGDQLADDYLASRRRLRAVALEAVEHPQMSTAEQVIAPLAPRSPRVVEERARRIRLVADGPLTLAQAINVGLAATLERHRNALVFGEDVAVKGGVYGVTRGLHARFGAARVFDTLLDETSILGLALGAALCGFLPMPEIQYLAYLHNAEDQLRGEAATLQFFSQRAYRNGMVIRIAGYGYQRGFGGHFHNDDSVGVLRDIPGLVVASPARPDDAAAMLATCAESAVVDGSVCVFLEPIALYHTRDLYEDGDDAWAAELTSTHVPVGSARPYLDGGDVTIVTWANGLHLSLRVARRLARKGVHARVLDLRWLAPLPVEDILREAHETGRVLVVDETRRTGGVSEGVLAALVDAGFEGRMGRVASKDSFVPLGDAARLVLLSELEIEAAALELLSEEHAGPRTDPPFEASGGPVDRGSQLPWT
;
A
#
# COMPACT_ATOMS: atom_id res chain seq x y z
N MET A 1 -30.62 3.13 13.56
CA MET A 1 -31.64 4.18 13.84
C MET A 1 -30.90 5.42 14.28
N ARG A 2 -31.23 6.59 13.75
CA ARG A 2 -30.69 7.87 14.18
C ARG A 2 -31.74 8.61 15.00
N TYR A 3 -31.35 9.28 16.07
CA TYR A 3 -32.22 10.08 16.92
C TYR A 3 -32.06 11.59 16.68
N LEU A 4 -31.06 11.99 15.93
CA LEU A 4 -30.84 13.36 15.47
C LEU A 4 -30.71 13.39 13.94
N SER A 5 -30.87 14.57 13.36
CA SER A 5 -30.64 14.83 11.93
C SER A 5 -29.27 14.33 11.51
N HIS A 6 -29.14 13.93 10.22
CA HIS A 6 -27.86 13.44 9.69
C HIS A 6 -26.74 14.51 9.75
N ALA A 7 -27.12 15.75 9.45
CA ALA A 7 -26.21 16.90 9.45
C ALA A 7 -26.97 18.13 9.90
N GLY A 8 -26.26 19.22 10.23
CA GLY A 8 -26.88 20.47 10.68
C GLY A 8 -27.85 21.10 9.67
N ALA A 9 -27.67 20.82 8.39
CA ALA A 9 -28.56 21.27 7.31
C ALA A 9 -29.74 20.32 7.03
N ASP A 10 -29.79 19.14 7.65
CA ASP A 10 -30.85 18.15 7.46
C ASP A 10 -32.06 18.51 8.33
N ALA A 11 -33.06 19.15 7.70
CA ALA A 11 -34.32 19.47 8.34
C ALA A 11 -35.26 18.25 8.32
N GLU A 12 -35.11 17.32 9.25
CA GLU A 12 -35.88 16.08 9.32
C GLU A 12 -37.39 16.29 9.28
N ILE A 13 -37.89 17.42 9.80
CA ILE A 13 -39.29 17.81 9.75
C ILE A 13 -39.80 18.02 8.33
N ALA A 14 -38.92 18.21 7.34
CA ALA A 14 -39.31 18.39 5.94
C ALA A 14 -39.82 17.10 5.29
N TYR A 15 -39.42 15.94 5.83
CA TYR A 15 -39.79 14.62 5.24
C TYR A 15 -40.33 13.62 6.26
N ARG A 16 -40.41 13.96 7.55
CA ARG A 16 -40.98 13.12 8.61
C ARG A 16 -42.02 13.92 9.42
N THR A 17 -43.04 13.22 9.86
CA THR A 17 -44.05 13.87 10.75
C THR A 17 -43.46 14.08 12.16
N PRO A 18 -43.88 15.16 12.86
CA PRO A 18 -43.48 15.36 14.26
C PRO A 18 -43.83 14.19 15.18
N GLN A 19 -44.91 13.46 14.85
CA GLN A 19 -45.31 12.27 15.60
C GLN A 19 -44.29 11.11 15.43
N ALA A 20 -43.84 10.86 14.18
CA ALA A 20 -42.84 9.85 13.89
C ALA A 20 -41.50 10.15 14.58
N ILE A 21 -41.07 11.42 14.56
CA ILE A 21 -39.84 11.88 15.24
C ILE A 21 -39.96 11.65 16.74
N ARG A 22 -41.08 12.04 17.38
CA ARG A 22 -41.30 11.80 18.82
C ARG A 22 -41.33 10.32 19.17
N ALA A 23 -41.92 9.48 18.31
CA ALA A 23 -41.95 8.03 18.53
C ALA A 23 -40.54 7.41 18.56
N ASP A 24 -39.63 7.90 17.70
CA ASP A 24 -38.23 7.45 17.73
C ASP A 24 -37.51 7.90 19.00
N PHE A 25 -37.67 9.17 19.43
CA PHE A 25 -37.08 9.63 20.69
C PHE A 25 -37.55 8.82 21.90
N ALA A 26 -38.77 8.30 21.91
CA ALA A 26 -39.25 7.42 22.98
C ALA A 26 -38.47 6.09 23.06
N ARG A 27 -37.77 5.71 21.97
CA ARG A 27 -36.94 4.51 21.85
C ARG A 27 -35.43 4.79 22.03
N ASP A 28 -35.07 6.02 22.42
CA ASP A 28 -33.67 6.41 22.64
C ASP A 28 -33.01 5.48 23.66
N PRO A 29 -31.85 4.85 23.36
CA PRO A 29 -31.13 3.98 24.29
C PRO A 29 -30.68 4.70 25.56
N ILE A 30 -30.44 6.00 25.54
CA ILE A 30 -30.12 6.80 26.73
C ILE A 30 -31.32 6.79 27.68
N LEU A 31 -32.54 7.04 27.17
CA LEU A 31 -33.77 6.94 27.97
C LEU A 31 -34.04 5.49 28.44
N GLY A 32 -33.74 4.50 27.57
CA GLY A 32 -33.83 3.09 27.93
C GLY A 32 -32.89 2.74 29.09
N THR A 33 -31.68 3.22 29.06
CA THR A 33 -30.68 3.03 30.13
C THR A 33 -31.11 3.73 31.42
N ALA A 34 -31.55 4.97 31.33
CA ALA A 34 -32.06 5.72 32.46
C ALA A 34 -33.22 4.99 33.17
N ARG A 35 -34.20 4.49 32.40
CA ARG A 35 -35.31 3.68 32.96
C ARG A 35 -34.84 2.41 33.68
N ARG A 36 -33.84 1.72 33.14
CA ARG A 36 -33.25 0.53 33.79
C ARG A 36 -32.54 0.88 35.09
N LEU A 37 -31.78 1.97 35.16
CA LEU A 37 -31.09 2.43 36.36
C LEU A 37 -32.09 2.81 37.46
N VAL A 38 -33.18 3.50 37.11
CA VAL A 38 -34.26 3.85 38.03
C VAL A 38 -34.99 2.60 38.53
N SER A 39 -35.34 1.67 37.62
CA SER A 39 -36.01 0.42 37.98
C SER A 39 -35.17 -0.51 38.87
N ALA A 40 -33.84 -0.44 38.72
CA ALA A 40 -32.87 -1.17 39.55
C ALA A 40 -32.58 -0.48 40.89
N GLY A 41 -33.16 0.70 41.16
CA GLY A 41 -32.88 1.47 42.35
C GLY A 41 -31.47 2.06 42.44
N THR A 42 -30.72 2.07 41.35
CA THR A 42 -29.33 2.53 41.28
C THR A 42 -29.24 4.05 41.24
N ALA A 43 -30.24 4.73 40.68
CA ALA A 43 -30.33 6.19 40.62
C ALA A 43 -31.77 6.65 40.56
N THR A 44 -32.03 7.89 40.94
CA THR A 44 -33.35 8.51 40.75
C THR A 44 -33.44 9.20 39.38
N GLY A 45 -34.67 9.42 38.90
CA GLY A 45 -34.90 10.18 37.67
C GLY A 45 -34.30 11.59 37.73
N ASP A 46 -34.43 12.29 38.85
CA ASP A 46 -33.90 13.62 39.05
C ASP A 46 -32.36 13.63 39.01
N GLN A 47 -31.71 12.69 39.71
CA GLN A 47 -30.24 12.55 39.62
C GLN A 47 -29.77 12.39 38.17
N LEU A 48 -30.39 11.50 37.37
CA LEU A 48 -30.00 11.28 35.97
C LEU A 48 -30.26 12.53 35.10
N ALA A 49 -31.35 13.25 35.36
CA ALA A 49 -31.64 14.50 34.64
C ALA A 49 -30.60 15.60 34.99
N ASP A 50 -30.24 15.73 36.28
CA ASP A 50 -29.22 16.68 36.74
C ASP A 50 -27.84 16.34 36.14
N ASP A 51 -27.44 15.06 36.13
CA ASP A 51 -26.18 14.62 35.55
C ASP A 51 -26.13 14.88 34.04
N TYR A 52 -27.23 14.66 33.32
CA TYR A 52 -27.33 14.98 31.91
C TYR A 52 -27.17 16.48 31.65
N LEU A 53 -27.88 17.31 32.42
CA LEU A 53 -27.82 18.78 32.26
C LEU A 53 -26.45 19.33 32.71
N ALA A 54 -25.81 18.75 33.71
CA ALA A 54 -24.45 19.13 34.14
C ALA A 54 -23.43 18.75 33.03
N SER A 55 -23.56 17.55 32.44
CA SER A 55 -22.72 17.15 31.32
C SER A 55 -22.87 18.04 30.09
N ARG A 56 -24.09 18.45 29.75
CA ARG A 56 -24.32 19.43 28.65
C ARG A 56 -23.64 20.79 28.96
N ARG A 57 -23.77 21.31 30.19
CA ARG A 57 -23.11 22.58 30.56
C ARG A 57 -21.60 22.47 30.46
N ARG A 58 -21.02 21.37 30.96
CA ARG A 58 -19.57 21.10 30.87
C ARG A 58 -19.10 21.02 29.44
N LEU A 59 -19.77 20.24 28.58
CA LEU A 59 -19.41 20.10 27.16
C LEU A 59 -19.50 21.41 26.39
N ARG A 60 -20.52 22.26 26.75
CA ARG A 60 -20.63 23.60 26.16
C ARG A 60 -19.45 24.50 26.56
N ALA A 61 -19.03 24.46 27.82
CA ALA A 61 -17.87 25.23 28.28
C ALA A 61 -16.59 24.78 27.56
N VAL A 62 -16.35 23.47 27.46
CA VAL A 62 -15.20 22.91 26.71
C VAL A 62 -15.24 23.31 25.25
N ALA A 63 -16.42 23.27 24.60
CA ALA A 63 -16.55 23.68 23.20
C ALA A 63 -16.24 25.17 22.99
N LEU A 64 -16.68 26.05 23.92
CA LEU A 64 -16.36 27.48 23.87
C LEU A 64 -14.88 27.75 24.11
N GLU A 65 -14.23 27.03 25.02
CA GLU A 65 -12.79 27.08 25.23
C GLU A 65 -12.03 26.62 23.99
N ALA A 66 -12.46 25.50 23.38
CA ALA A 66 -11.81 24.95 22.17
C ALA A 66 -11.85 25.91 20.97
N VAL A 67 -12.90 26.74 20.85
CA VAL A 67 -13.01 27.75 19.78
C VAL A 67 -11.98 28.87 19.91
N GLU A 68 -11.54 29.15 21.14
CA GLU A 68 -10.53 30.22 21.44
C GLU A 68 -9.09 29.73 21.15
N HIS A 69 -8.86 28.41 20.90
CA HIS A 69 -7.53 27.93 20.58
C HIS A 69 -7.08 28.44 19.19
N PRO A 70 -5.77 28.76 19.05
CA PRO A 70 -5.22 29.20 17.76
C PRO A 70 -5.52 28.19 16.65
N GLN A 71 -6.00 28.70 15.52
CA GLN A 71 -6.20 27.88 14.32
C GLN A 71 -4.86 27.61 13.62
N MET A 72 -4.77 26.49 12.89
CA MET A 72 -3.63 26.23 12.01
C MET A 72 -3.59 27.30 10.91
N SER A 73 -2.42 27.85 10.66
CA SER A 73 -2.22 28.96 9.71
C SER A 73 -1.33 28.63 8.53
N THR A 74 -0.68 27.44 8.53
CA THR A 74 0.20 27.02 7.43
C THR A 74 -0.06 25.58 7.03
N ALA A 75 0.27 25.24 5.77
CA ALA A 75 0.16 23.86 5.24
C ALA A 75 1.05 22.90 6.03
N GLU A 76 2.25 23.34 6.44
CA GLU A 76 3.20 22.55 7.20
C GLU A 76 2.62 22.10 8.55
N GLN A 77 1.86 22.98 9.22
CA GLN A 77 1.17 22.63 10.47
C GLN A 77 0.10 21.56 10.23
N VAL A 78 -0.64 21.66 9.11
CA VAL A 78 -1.69 20.70 8.77
C VAL A 78 -1.10 19.33 8.46
N ILE A 79 -0.02 19.24 7.66
CA ILE A 79 0.58 17.98 7.22
C ILE A 79 1.56 17.39 8.24
N ALA A 80 1.94 18.12 9.29
CA ALA A 80 2.93 17.68 10.30
C ALA A 80 2.65 16.30 10.94
N PRO A 81 1.38 15.82 11.06
CA PRO A 81 1.11 14.47 11.56
C PRO A 81 1.40 13.35 10.57
N LEU A 82 1.55 13.64 9.27
CA LEU A 82 1.82 12.61 8.26
C LEU A 82 3.21 11.96 8.46
N ALA A 83 3.28 10.66 8.20
CA ALA A 83 4.54 9.90 8.21
C ALA A 83 5.17 9.90 6.79
N PRO A 84 6.47 9.58 6.64
CA PRO A 84 7.49 9.39 7.70
C PRO A 84 8.01 10.73 8.25
N ARG A 85 8.47 10.74 9.52
CA ARG A 85 8.91 11.96 10.20
C ARG A 85 10.31 11.89 10.81
N SER A 86 10.73 10.71 11.20
CA SER A 86 11.94 10.50 12.02
C SER A 86 12.92 9.51 11.38
N PRO A 87 13.37 9.74 10.12
CA PRO A 87 14.14 8.74 9.36
C PRO A 87 15.44 8.30 10.08
N ARG A 88 16.14 9.22 10.76
CA ARG A 88 17.36 8.89 11.50
C ARG A 88 17.10 7.96 12.69
N VAL A 89 16.02 8.17 13.43
CA VAL A 89 15.64 7.31 14.56
C VAL A 89 15.22 5.92 14.04
N VAL A 90 14.48 5.88 12.95
CA VAL A 90 14.09 4.63 12.27
C VAL A 90 15.34 3.85 11.84
N GLU A 91 16.31 4.51 11.21
CA GLU A 91 17.57 3.91 10.80
C GLU A 91 18.35 3.32 11.97
N GLU A 92 18.57 4.11 13.03
CA GLU A 92 19.31 3.64 14.22
C GLU A 92 18.66 2.42 14.86
N ARG A 93 17.34 2.33 14.83
CA ARG A 93 16.59 1.21 15.39
C ARG A 93 16.59 0.00 14.45
N ALA A 94 16.38 0.22 13.15
CA ALA A 94 16.40 -0.85 12.14
C ALA A 94 17.76 -1.54 12.09
N ARG A 95 18.86 -0.80 12.18
CA ARG A 95 20.24 -1.36 12.26
C ARG A 95 20.47 -2.28 13.46
N ARG A 96 19.62 -2.23 14.49
CA ARG A 96 19.69 -3.13 15.66
C ARG A 96 18.89 -4.42 15.47
N ILE A 97 18.11 -4.53 14.39
CA ILE A 97 17.42 -5.77 14.04
C ILE A 97 18.46 -6.74 13.45
N ARG A 98 18.55 -7.92 14.05
CA ARG A 98 19.54 -8.91 13.64
C ARG A 98 18.93 -9.81 12.56
N LEU A 99 19.28 -9.57 11.32
CA LEU A 99 18.94 -10.43 10.19
C LEU A 99 20.01 -11.52 10.06
N VAL A 100 19.65 -12.79 10.27
CA VAL A 100 20.58 -13.92 10.23
C VAL A 100 20.04 -15.00 9.30
N ALA A 101 20.85 -15.38 8.34
CA ALA A 101 20.59 -16.51 7.46
C ALA A 101 21.91 -17.14 7.01
N ASP A 102 21.85 -18.40 6.61
CA ASP A 102 22.96 -19.13 6.05
C ASP A 102 22.84 -19.18 4.52
N GLY A 103 23.72 -18.42 3.84
CA GLY A 103 23.79 -18.36 2.39
C GLY A 103 22.67 -17.59 1.69
N PRO A 104 22.63 -17.67 0.35
CA PRO A 104 21.68 -16.92 -0.47
C PRO A 104 20.22 -17.39 -0.29
N LEU A 105 19.32 -16.43 -0.13
CA LEU A 105 17.88 -16.63 0.09
C LEU A 105 17.06 -16.31 -1.16
N THR A 106 15.89 -16.90 -1.24
CA THR A 106 14.80 -16.41 -2.10
C THR A 106 14.04 -15.26 -1.41
N LEU A 107 13.22 -14.54 -2.16
CA LEU A 107 12.41 -13.43 -1.62
C LEU A 107 11.54 -13.88 -0.44
N ALA A 108 10.82 -15.01 -0.58
CA ALA A 108 9.97 -15.56 0.49
C ALA A 108 10.77 -15.91 1.75
N GLN A 109 11.96 -16.47 1.59
CA GLN A 109 12.86 -16.78 2.71
C GLN A 109 13.38 -15.52 3.41
N ALA A 110 13.76 -14.50 2.64
CA ALA A 110 14.21 -13.22 3.18
C ALA A 110 13.11 -12.48 3.97
N ILE A 111 11.88 -12.48 3.46
CA ILE A 111 10.72 -11.94 4.19
C ILE A 111 10.48 -12.73 5.49
N ASN A 112 10.56 -14.06 5.44
CA ASN A 112 10.43 -14.90 6.63
C ASN A 112 11.46 -14.54 7.70
N VAL A 113 12.73 -14.38 7.31
CA VAL A 113 13.81 -13.94 8.21
C VAL A 113 13.49 -12.56 8.80
N GLY A 114 13.03 -11.61 8.00
CA GLY A 114 12.65 -10.28 8.46
C GLY A 114 11.50 -10.32 9.48
N LEU A 115 10.46 -11.14 9.24
CA LEU A 115 9.36 -11.37 10.17
C LEU A 115 9.84 -12.00 11.49
N ALA A 116 10.66 -13.04 11.40
CA ALA A 116 11.23 -13.70 12.57
C ALA A 116 12.06 -12.72 13.41
N ALA A 117 12.93 -11.95 12.78
CA ALA A 117 13.75 -10.96 13.45
C ALA A 117 12.94 -9.84 14.11
N THR A 118 11.84 -9.41 13.45
CA THR A 118 10.90 -8.44 14.02
C THR A 118 10.15 -9.01 15.23
N LEU A 119 9.69 -10.26 15.14
CA LEU A 119 9.05 -10.97 16.26
C LEU A 119 10.02 -11.17 17.44
N GLU A 120 11.29 -11.40 17.21
CA GLU A 120 12.30 -11.48 18.26
C GLU A 120 12.58 -10.14 18.92
N ARG A 121 12.67 -9.10 18.11
CA ARG A 121 12.97 -7.74 18.56
C ARG A 121 11.84 -7.11 19.35
N HIS A 122 10.60 -7.34 18.91
CA HIS A 122 9.39 -6.73 19.46
C HIS A 122 8.46 -7.79 20.07
N ARG A 123 8.41 -7.86 21.39
CA ARG A 123 7.56 -8.83 22.11
C ARG A 123 6.06 -8.61 21.85
N ASN A 124 5.66 -7.40 21.49
CA ASN A 124 4.32 -6.99 21.13
C ASN A 124 4.02 -7.09 19.62
N ALA A 125 4.95 -7.60 18.80
CA ALA A 125 4.67 -7.82 17.39
C ALA A 125 3.76 -9.03 17.17
N LEU A 126 2.80 -8.90 16.24
CA LEU A 126 1.81 -9.92 15.87
C LEU A 126 1.86 -10.15 14.37
N VAL A 127 1.83 -11.39 13.92
CA VAL A 127 1.66 -11.77 12.51
C VAL A 127 0.38 -12.56 12.40
N PHE A 128 -0.56 -12.11 11.58
CA PHE A 128 -1.84 -12.76 11.43
C PHE A 128 -2.47 -12.49 10.07
N GLY A 129 -3.44 -13.29 9.71
CA GLY A 129 -4.12 -13.25 8.44
C GLY A 129 -4.71 -14.60 8.13
N GLU A 130 -5.08 -14.81 6.89
CA GLU A 130 -5.61 -16.07 6.41
C GLU A 130 -4.47 -17.07 6.16
N ASP A 131 -4.55 -18.27 6.76
CA ASP A 131 -3.56 -19.35 6.54
C ASP A 131 -2.11 -19.07 6.97
N VAL A 132 -1.84 -18.03 7.72
CA VAL A 132 -0.46 -17.61 8.08
C VAL A 132 0.18 -18.45 9.19
N ALA A 133 -0.62 -19.15 10.00
CA ALA A 133 -0.14 -19.89 11.16
C ALA A 133 0.49 -21.24 10.79
N VAL A 134 -0.27 -22.32 10.94
CA VAL A 134 0.24 -23.70 10.77
C VAL A 134 0.60 -23.99 9.31
N LYS A 135 -0.21 -23.52 8.36
CA LYS A 135 0.05 -23.66 6.92
C LYS A 135 1.30 -22.89 6.47
N GLY A 136 1.55 -21.74 7.09
CA GLY A 136 2.70 -20.90 6.78
C GLY A 136 2.52 -19.98 5.58
N GLY A 137 1.26 -19.57 5.31
CA GLY A 137 0.86 -18.75 4.16
C GLY A 137 0.70 -19.57 2.87
N VAL A 138 -0.02 -19.02 1.91
CA VAL A 138 -0.27 -19.69 0.60
C VAL A 138 1.04 -20.02 -0.12
N TYR A 139 2.01 -19.13 -0.01
CA TYR A 139 3.32 -19.25 -0.67
C TYR A 139 4.45 -19.65 0.28
N GLY A 140 4.13 -20.01 1.54
CA GLY A 140 5.11 -20.47 2.52
C GLY A 140 5.95 -19.36 3.14
N VAL A 141 5.55 -18.09 3.01
CA VAL A 141 6.32 -16.93 3.51
C VAL A 141 6.40 -16.92 5.05
N THR A 142 5.35 -17.34 5.75
CA THR A 142 5.28 -17.39 7.23
C THR A 142 5.58 -18.77 7.79
N ARG A 143 6.08 -19.70 6.97
CA ARG A 143 6.35 -21.09 7.39
C ARG A 143 7.26 -21.15 8.62
N GLY A 144 6.83 -21.93 9.62
CA GLY A 144 7.60 -22.18 10.85
C GLY A 144 7.47 -21.09 11.92
N LEU A 145 6.95 -19.90 11.60
CA LEU A 145 6.82 -18.80 12.57
C LEU A 145 5.83 -19.15 13.69
N HIS A 146 4.69 -19.78 13.37
CA HIS A 146 3.74 -20.23 14.39
C HIS A 146 4.35 -21.22 15.39
N ALA A 147 5.10 -22.21 14.91
CA ALA A 147 5.78 -23.18 15.76
C ALA A 147 6.84 -22.52 16.66
N ARG A 148 7.51 -21.48 16.19
CA ARG A 148 8.58 -20.78 16.89
C ARG A 148 8.06 -19.76 17.92
N PHE A 149 7.03 -18.99 17.58
CA PHE A 149 6.57 -17.85 18.37
C PHE A 149 5.23 -18.08 19.08
N GLY A 150 4.52 -19.17 18.75
CA GLY A 150 3.27 -19.59 19.36
C GLY A 150 2.02 -18.85 18.83
N ALA A 151 0.86 -19.44 19.13
CA ALA A 151 -0.44 -18.95 18.67
C ALA A 151 -0.82 -17.54 19.18
N ALA A 152 -0.24 -17.10 20.29
CA ALA A 152 -0.46 -15.75 20.81
C ALA A 152 0.20 -14.65 19.95
N ARG A 153 1.12 -15.01 19.07
CA ARG A 153 1.91 -14.09 18.27
C ARG A 153 1.74 -14.29 16.76
N VAL A 154 1.50 -15.54 16.34
CA VAL A 154 1.32 -15.91 14.93
C VAL A 154 0.08 -16.77 14.83
N PHE A 155 -1.01 -16.25 14.25
CA PHE A 155 -2.31 -16.90 14.28
C PHE A 155 -3.12 -16.62 13.00
N ASP A 156 -4.05 -17.54 12.71
CA ASP A 156 -5.00 -17.37 11.62
C ASP A 156 -6.20 -16.53 12.07
N THR A 157 -6.78 -15.79 11.13
CA THR A 157 -8.00 -14.99 11.30
C THR A 157 -9.17 -15.63 10.54
N LEU A 158 -10.34 -15.02 10.66
CA LEU A 158 -11.42 -15.25 9.71
C LEU A 158 -10.99 -14.78 8.32
N LEU A 159 -11.57 -15.40 7.30
CA LEU A 159 -11.43 -15.01 5.88
C LEU A 159 -12.32 -13.78 5.63
N ASP A 160 -11.84 -12.63 6.08
CA ASP A 160 -12.52 -11.33 5.96
C ASP A 160 -11.51 -10.20 6.15
N GLU A 161 -11.11 -9.59 5.05
CA GLU A 161 -10.05 -8.57 5.01
C GLU A 161 -10.42 -7.31 5.80
N THR A 162 -11.72 -6.97 5.86
CA THR A 162 -12.25 -5.88 6.71
C THR A 162 -11.94 -6.16 8.19
N SER A 163 -12.21 -7.39 8.64
CA SER A 163 -11.90 -7.82 10.01
C SER A 163 -10.40 -7.92 10.27
N ILE A 164 -9.60 -8.36 9.29
CA ILE A 164 -8.14 -8.44 9.40
C ILE A 164 -7.55 -7.06 9.66
N LEU A 165 -7.88 -6.06 8.84
CA LEU A 165 -7.37 -4.69 9.01
C LEU A 165 -8.00 -3.99 10.21
N GLY A 166 -9.28 -4.24 10.52
CA GLY A 166 -9.92 -3.74 11.74
C GLY A 166 -9.25 -4.27 13.01
N LEU A 167 -8.89 -5.57 13.04
CA LEU A 167 -8.11 -6.15 14.13
C LEU A 167 -6.73 -5.51 14.24
N ALA A 168 -6.05 -5.27 13.11
CA ALA A 168 -4.75 -4.62 13.08
C ALA A 168 -4.82 -3.20 13.67
N LEU A 169 -5.82 -2.42 13.28
CA LEU A 169 -6.04 -1.09 13.80
C LEU A 169 -6.25 -1.11 15.32
N GLY A 170 -7.15 -1.98 15.80
CA GLY A 170 -7.44 -2.11 17.24
C GLY A 170 -6.22 -2.59 18.03
N ALA A 171 -5.47 -3.57 17.52
CA ALA A 171 -4.24 -4.06 18.14
C ALA A 171 -3.17 -2.96 18.23
N ALA A 172 -2.99 -2.17 17.17
CA ALA A 172 -2.04 -1.05 17.16
C ALA A 172 -2.39 0.01 18.20
N LEU A 173 -3.67 0.36 18.34
CA LEU A 173 -4.15 1.28 19.38
C LEU A 173 -3.95 0.74 20.81
N CYS A 174 -3.93 -0.58 20.96
CA CYS A 174 -3.61 -1.25 22.23
C CYS A 174 -2.08 -1.40 22.46
N GLY A 175 -1.25 -0.84 21.61
CA GLY A 175 0.21 -0.84 21.76
C GLY A 175 0.93 -2.06 21.19
N PHE A 176 0.26 -2.89 20.39
CA PHE A 176 0.90 -3.94 19.62
C PHE A 176 1.52 -3.40 18.33
N LEU A 177 2.40 -4.19 17.72
CA LEU A 177 2.92 -3.99 16.37
C LEU A 177 2.30 -5.05 15.44
N PRO A 178 1.13 -4.79 14.86
CA PRO A 178 0.50 -5.74 13.97
C PRO A 178 1.16 -5.76 12.59
N MET A 179 1.36 -6.97 12.09
CA MET A 179 1.80 -7.27 10.73
C MET A 179 0.76 -8.19 10.07
N PRO A 180 -0.44 -7.66 9.73
CA PRO A 180 -1.46 -8.43 9.06
C PRO A 180 -1.04 -8.80 7.63
N GLU A 181 -1.52 -9.96 7.15
CA GLU A 181 -1.39 -10.39 5.77
C GLU A 181 -2.75 -10.33 5.06
N ILE A 182 -2.81 -9.61 3.95
CA ILE A 182 -3.86 -9.71 2.94
C ILE A 182 -3.33 -10.64 1.86
N GLN A 183 -4.06 -11.70 1.58
CA GLN A 183 -3.56 -12.83 0.81
C GLN A 183 -3.26 -12.50 -0.66
N TYR A 184 -4.03 -11.55 -1.24
CA TYR A 184 -3.84 -11.02 -2.60
C TYR A 184 -4.21 -9.54 -2.67
N LEU A 185 -3.50 -8.78 -3.50
CA LEU A 185 -3.78 -7.35 -3.71
C LEU A 185 -5.24 -7.09 -4.12
N ALA A 186 -5.81 -7.97 -4.94
CA ALA A 186 -7.22 -7.89 -5.35
C ALA A 186 -8.20 -7.91 -4.16
N TYR A 187 -7.84 -8.57 -3.06
CA TYR A 187 -8.70 -8.67 -1.88
C TYR A 187 -8.62 -7.44 -0.96
N LEU A 188 -7.58 -6.61 -1.12
CA LEU A 188 -7.47 -5.35 -0.40
C LEU A 188 -8.69 -4.46 -0.59
N HIS A 189 -9.33 -4.50 -1.76
CA HIS A 189 -10.51 -3.68 -2.06
C HIS A 189 -11.68 -3.95 -1.09
N ASN A 190 -11.75 -5.15 -0.48
CA ASN A 190 -12.73 -5.43 0.58
C ASN A 190 -12.46 -4.65 1.87
N ALA A 191 -11.22 -4.22 2.11
CA ALA A 191 -10.77 -3.55 3.33
C ALA A 191 -10.12 -2.18 3.06
N GLU A 192 -10.33 -1.61 1.89
CA GLU A 192 -9.75 -0.32 1.50
C GLU A 192 -10.21 0.81 2.43
N ASP A 193 -11.44 0.78 2.91
CA ASP A 193 -11.96 1.77 3.85
C ASP A 193 -11.23 1.68 5.21
N GLN A 194 -10.92 0.50 5.72
CA GLN A 194 -10.14 0.32 6.95
C GLN A 194 -8.72 0.88 6.79
N LEU A 195 -8.15 0.80 5.60
CA LEU A 195 -6.84 1.37 5.30
C LEU A 195 -6.91 2.89 5.15
N ARG A 196 -7.74 3.36 4.20
CA ARG A 196 -7.86 4.77 3.80
C ARG A 196 -8.64 5.59 4.82
N GLY A 197 -9.85 5.14 5.16
CA GLY A 197 -10.80 5.86 6.02
C GLY A 197 -10.42 5.83 7.49
N GLU A 198 -9.71 4.79 7.94
CA GLU A 198 -9.42 4.55 9.35
C GLU A 198 -7.91 4.63 9.64
N ALA A 199 -7.11 3.70 9.13
CA ALA A 199 -5.72 3.57 9.53
C ALA A 199 -4.87 4.79 9.13
N ALA A 200 -5.02 5.30 7.93
CA ALA A 200 -4.24 6.44 7.43
C ALA A 200 -4.68 7.77 8.05
N THR A 201 -5.95 7.92 8.44
CA THR A 201 -6.52 9.18 8.91
C THR A 201 -6.46 9.37 10.41
N LEU A 202 -6.46 8.30 11.20
CA LEU A 202 -6.58 8.37 12.66
C LEU A 202 -5.46 9.19 13.30
N GLN A 203 -4.22 8.95 12.94
CA GLN A 203 -3.07 9.70 13.43
C GLN A 203 -3.09 11.17 12.96
N PHE A 204 -3.52 11.39 11.72
CA PHE A 204 -3.62 12.74 11.16
C PHE A 204 -4.65 13.59 11.88
N PHE A 205 -5.91 13.16 11.96
CA PHE A 205 -6.98 13.94 12.60
C PHE A 205 -6.85 14.05 14.11
N SER A 206 -6.21 13.09 14.78
CA SER A 206 -5.94 13.17 16.21
C SER A 206 -4.68 13.96 16.56
N GLN A 207 -3.99 14.54 15.58
CA GLN A 207 -2.71 15.22 15.77
C GLN A 207 -1.71 14.33 16.55
N ARG A 208 -1.69 13.03 16.21
CA ARG A 208 -0.85 11.98 16.83
C ARG A 208 -1.23 11.60 18.26
N ALA A 209 -2.38 12.03 18.77
CA ALA A 209 -2.88 11.57 20.06
C ALA A 209 -3.14 10.06 20.05
N TYR A 210 -3.58 9.51 18.90
CA TYR A 210 -3.66 8.08 18.65
C TYR A 210 -2.57 7.66 17.67
N ARG A 211 -1.89 6.54 17.95
CA ARG A 211 -0.83 5.97 17.12
C ARG A 211 -1.19 4.54 16.79
N ASN A 212 -1.27 4.28 15.51
CA ASN A 212 -1.75 2.99 14.96
C ASN A 212 -0.79 2.44 13.91
N GLY A 213 0.53 2.53 14.17
CA GLY A 213 1.55 2.00 13.28
C GLY A 213 1.40 0.50 13.04
N MET A 214 1.50 0.09 11.76
CA MET A 214 1.38 -1.30 11.34
C MET A 214 2.14 -1.57 10.04
N VAL A 215 2.37 -2.85 9.73
CA VAL A 215 2.96 -3.28 8.45
C VAL A 215 2.00 -4.27 7.79
N ILE A 216 1.25 -3.81 6.81
CA ILE A 216 0.29 -4.63 6.07
C ILE A 216 1.04 -5.31 4.93
N ARG A 217 1.16 -6.63 4.99
CA ARG A 217 1.80 -7.45 3.95
C ARG A 217 0.76 -7.88 2.94
N ILE A 218 1.07 -7.71 1.66
CA ILE A 218 0.14 -8.03 0.59
C ILE A 218 0.90 -8.72 -0.54
N ALA A 219 0.53 -9.95 -0.87
CA ALA A 219 1.01 -10.63 -2.06
C ALA A 219 0.34 -10.02 -3.29
N GLY A 220 1.12 -9.63 -4.30
CA GLY A 220 0.57 -8.83 -5.39
C GLY A 220 1.22 -9.00 -6.72
N TYR A 221 0.77 -8.14 -7.57
CA TYR A 221 1.07 -7.95 -8.97
C TYR A 221 0.47 -8.99 -9.93
N GLY A 222 0.57 -8.65 -11.23
CA GLY A 222 -0.06 -9.40 -12.30
C GLY A 222 0.61 -10.71 -12.64
N TYR A 223 1.90 -10.87 -12.35
CA TYR A 223 2.65 -12.06 -12.72
C TYR A 223 2.51 -13.16 -11.68
N GLN A 224 2.15 -14.34 -12.15
CA GLN A 224 2.06 -15.54 -11.33
C GLN A 224 2.24 -16.78 -12.21
N ARG A 225 2.79 -17.86 -11.67
CA ARG A 225 2.79 -19.15 -12.35
C ARG A 225 1.36 -19.69 -12.41
N GLY A 226 0.84 -19.87 -13.64
CA GLY A 226 -0.47 -20.47 -13.89
C GLY A 226 -1.65 -19.50 -13.88
N PHE A 227 -1.45 -18.21 -13.72
CA PHE A 227 -2.45 -17.12 -13.78
C PHE A 227 -3.88 -17.49 -13.32
N GLY A 228 -4.22 -17.13 -12.10
CA GLY A 228 -5.52 -17.41 -11.47
C GLY A 228 -6.63 -16.40 -11.81
N GLY A 229 -6.38 -15.47 -12.75
CA GLY A 229 -7.30 -14.40 -13.11
C GLY A 229 -7.27 -13.21 -12.14
N HIS A 230 -8.14 -12.24 -12.36
CA HIS A 230 -8.11 -10.93 -11.69
C HIS A 230 -8.27 -10.97 -10.14
N PHE A 231 -8.77 -12.05 -9.56
CA PHE A 231 -8.84 -12.22 -8.10
C PHE A 231 -7.50 -12.65 -7.47
N HIS A 232 -6.54 -13.11 -8.27
CA HIS A 232 -5.24 -13.56 -7.80
C HIS A 232 -4.09 -12.77 -8.44
N ASN A 233 -4.38 -12.09 -9.55
CA ASN A 233 -3.43 -11.32 -10.34
C ASN A 233 -3.98 -9.91 -10.48
N ASP A 234 -3.48 -8.96 -9.69
CA ASP A 234 -3.96 -7.58 -9.72
C ASP A 234 -2.82 -6.58 -9.60
N ASP A 235 -2.97 -5.47 -10.31
CA ASP A 235 -1.98 -4.40 -10.44
C ASP A 235 -2.53 -3.05 -9.93
N SER A 236 -3.54 -3.04 -9.07
CA SER A 236 -4.21 -1.82 -8.59
C SER A 236 -3.41 -1.05 -7.52
N VAL A 237 -2.13 -0.80 -7.78
CA VAL A 237 -1.23 -0.05 -6.88
C VAL A 237 -1.64 1.43 -6.76
N GLY A 238 -2.33 1.96 -7.76
CA GLY A 238 -2.77 3.36 -7.78
C GLY A 238 -3.60 3.76 -6.56
N VAL A 239 -4.49 2.88 -6.09
CA VAL A 239 -5.35 3.13 -4.90
C VAL A 239 -4.54 3.34 -3.62
N LEU A 240 -3.37 2.71 -3.50
CA LEU A 240 -2.47 2.86 -2.35
C LEU A 240 -1.72 4.18 -2.39
N ARG A 241 -1.33 4.63 -3.59
CA ARG A 241 -0.57 5.87 -3.78
C ARG A 241 -1.42 7.14 -3.61
N ASP A 242 -2.74 7.02 -3.71
CA ASP A 242 -3.69 8.11 -3.45
C ASP A 242 -3.85 8.41 -1.94
N ILE A 243 -3.40 7.53 -1.05
CA ILE A 243 -3.59 7.68 0.39
C ILE A 243 -2.44 8.49 1.01
N PRO A 244 -2.70 9.72 1.53
CA PRO A 244 -1.67 10.56 2.13
C PRO A 244 -1.01 9.91 3.35
N GLY A 245 0.33 9.97 3.41
CA GLY A 245 1.10 9.46 4.55
C GLY A 245 1.27 7.95 4.60
N LEU A 246 0.68 7.21 3.67
CA LEU A 246 0.92 5.79 3.53
C LEU A 246 2.35 5.54 3.01
N VAL A 247 3.05 4.59 3.60
CA VAL A 247 4.34 4.13 3.11
C VAL A 247 4.11 2.85 2.29
N VAL A 248 4.48 2.85 1.01
CA VAL A 248 4.33 1.69 0.13
C VAL A 248 5.70 1.18 -0.27
N ALA A 249 6.09 0.03 0.27
CA ALA A 249 7.32 -0.70 -0.02
C ALA A 249 7.05 -1.82 -1.02
N SER A 250 7.93 -2.00 -1.98
CA SER A 250 7.83 -3.06 -2.99
C SER A 250 9.20 -3.67 -3.28
N PRO A 251 9.69 -4.58 -2.41
CA PRO A 251 10.98 -5.21 -2.63
C PRO A 251 10.91 -6.18 -3.80
N ALA A 252 11.94 -6.14 -4.66
CA ALA A 252 12.12 -7.13 -5.72
C ALA A 252 13.12 -8.22 -5.31
N ARG A 253 14.20 -7.82 -4.64
CA ARG A 253 15.31 -8.69 -4.30
C ARG A 253 15.31 -9.16 -2.84
N PRO A 254 15.81 -10.38 -2.57
CA PRO A 254 15.85 -10.93 -1.21
C PRO A 254 16.64 -10.08 -0.21
N ASP A 255 17.79 -9.54 -0.63
CA ASP A 255 18.67 -8.72 0.22
C ASP A 255 18.03 -7.37 0.62
N ASP A 256 17.20 -6.79 -0.23
CA ASP A 256 16.42 -5.60 0.11
C ASP A 256 15.19 -5.93 0.98
N ALA A 257 14.52 -7.06 0.73
CA ALA A 257 13.23 -7.38 1.35
C ALA A 257 13.27 -7.45 2.87
N ALA A 258 14.22 -8.18 3.44
CA ALA A 258 14.37 -8.30 4.90
C ALA A 258 14.69 -6.94 5.54
N ALA A 259 15.57 -6.15 4.90
CA ALA A 259 15.98 -4.83 5.39
C ALA A 259 14.85 -3.80 5.27
N MET A 260 14.07 -3.80 4.17
CA MET A 260 12.89 -2.95 3.99
C MET A 260 11.79 -3.29 5.00
N LEU A 261 11.57 -4.59 5.27
CA LEU A 261 10.59 -5.01 6.28
C LEU A 261 10.99 -4.53 7.68
N ALA A 262 12.28 -4.63 8.05
CA ALA A 262 12.80 -4.08 9.28
C ALA A 262 12.61 -2.56 9.37
N THR A 263 12.83 -1.85 8.28
CA THR A 263 12.58 -0.39 8.18
C THR A 263 11.10 -0.07 8.37
N CYS A 264 10.19 -0.80 7.70
CA CYS A 264 8.74 -0.63 7.87
C CYS A 264 8.30 -0.87 9.32
N ALA A 265 8.79 -1.94 9.95
CA ALA A 265 8.47 -2.27 11.34
C ALA A 265 8.93 -1.16 12.30
N GLU A 266 10.14 -0.65 12.15
CA GLU A 266 10.62 0.45 12.99
C GLU A 266 9.95 1.79 12.66
N SER A 267 9.56 2.05 11.42
CA SER A 267 8.74 3.21 11.04
C SER A 267 7.37 3.17 11.71
N ALA A 268 6.74 2.00 11.77
CA ALA A 268 5.48 1.80 12.49
C ALA A 268 5.65 2.07 13.99
N VAL A 269 6.73 1.60 14.60
CA VAL A 269 7.02 1.81 16.04
C VAL A 269 7.39 3.26 16.35
N VAL A 270 8.25 3.89 15.55
CA VAL A 270 8.80 5.24 15.81
C VAL A 270 7.80 6.33 15.45
N ASP A 271 7.25 6.26 14.25
CA ASP A 271 6.40 7.31 13.69
C ASP A 271 4.91 7.00 13.75
N GLY A 272 4.53 5.76 14.07
CA GLY A 272 3.16 5.29 13.89
C GLY A 272 2.80 5.15 12.41
N SER A 273 3.78 4.96 11.53
CA SER A 273 3.56 4.81 10.10
C SER A 273 2.69 3.61 9.79
N VAL A 274 1.74 3.78 8.88
CA VAL A 274 1.04 2.67 8.23
C VAL A 274 1.83 2.32 6.97
N CYS A 275 2.43 1.12 6.97
CA CYS A 275 3.25 0.66 5.87
C CYS A 275 2.51 -0.47 5.13
N VAL A 276 2.44 -0.38 3.81
CA VAL A 276 2.04 -1.49 2.94
C VAL A 276 3.30 -2.09 2.33
N PHE A 277 3.47 -3.38 2.51
CA PHE A 277 4.62 -4.15 2.02
C PHE A 277 4.12 -5.08 0.91
N LEU A 278 4.25 -4.63 -0.35
CA LEU A 278 3.80 -5.36 -1.54
C LEU A 278 4.83 -6.40 -1.93
N GLU A 279 4.41 -7.66 -1.99
CA GLU A 279 5.26 -8.80 -2.22
C GLU A 279 4.99 -9.39 -3.61
N PRO A 280 5.93 -9.30 -4.57
CA PRO A 280 5.72 -9.83 -5.92
C PRO A 280 5.70 -11.35 -5.92
N ILE A 281 4.52 -11.94 -6.14
CA ILE A 281 4.26 -13.39 -6.06
C ILE A 281 5.20 -14.19 -6.96
N ALA A 282 5.41 -13.73 -8.20
CA ALA A 282 6.25 -14.43 -9.16
C ALA A 282 7.72 -14.53 -8.71
N LEU A 283 8.17 -13.61 -7.84
CA LEU A 283 9.56 -13.57 -7.37
C LEU A 283 9.78 -14.33 -6.05
N TYR A 284 8.74 -14.77 -5.35
CA TYR A 284 8.88 -15.43 -4.05
C TYR A 284 9.89 -16.57 -4.01
N HIS A 285 9.88 -17.41 -5.05
CA HIS A 285 10.75 -18.60 -5.13
C HIS A 285 11.72 -18.54 -6.31
N THR A 286 11.79 -17.41 -7.01
CA THR A 286 12.73 -17.20 -8.11
C THR A 286 14.15 -17.18 -7.56
N ARG A 287 15.03 -17.95 -8.18
CA ARG A 287 16.45 -18.04 -7.87
C ARG A 287 17.32 -17.53 -9.01
N ASP A 288 16.85 -17.77 -10.23
CA ASP A 288 17.62 -17.52 -11.44
C ASP A 288 17.26 -16.16 -12.04
N LEU A 289 18.24 -15.51 -12.66
CA LEU A 289 18.04 -14.23 -13.33
C LEU A 289 18.17 -14.35 -14.84
N TYR A 290 19.25 -14.94 -15.31
CA TYR A 290 19.58 -14.93 -16.74
C TYR A 290 19.41 -16.29 -17.41
N GLU A 291 19.77 -17.36 -16.75
CA GLU A 291 19.80 -18.72 -17.28
C GLU A 291 19.33 -19.69 -16.19
N ASP A 292 18.72 -20.80 -16.57
CA ASP A 292 18.25 -21.81 -15.63
C ASP A 292 19.43 -22.34 -14.80
N GLY A 293 19.34 -22.27 -13.48
CA GLY A 293 20.33 -22.74 -12.52
C GLY A 293 21.48 -21.77 -12.26
N ASP A 294 21.37 -20.48 -12.68
CA ASP A 294 22.42 -19.49 -12.41
C ASP A 294 22.39 -18.90 -11.00
N ASP A 295 21.34 -19.15 -10.23
CA ASP A 295 21.13 -18.63 -8.85
C ASP A 295 21.33 -17.10 -8.70
N ALA A 296 21.38 -16.34 -9.79
CA ALA A 296 21.77 -14.93 -9.81
C ALA A 296 20.70 -13.98 -9.22
N TRP A 297 19.50 -14.48 -8.99
CA TRP A 297 18.44 -13.72 -8.31
C TRP A 297 18.42 -13.97 -6.81
N ALA A 298 18.82 -15.14 -6.31
CA ALA A 298 18.99 -15.38 -4.91
C ALA A 298 20.10 -14.48 -4.35
N ALA A 299 19.99 -14.05 -3.08
CA ALA A 299 20.93 -13.10 -2.50
C ALA A 299 21.18 -13.36 -1.01
N GLU A 300 22.39 -13.06 -0.56
CA GLU A 300 22.72 -13.00 0.87
C GLU A 300 22.20 -11.69 1.47
N LEU A 301 21.88 -11.72 2.76
CA LEU A 301 21.46 -10.53 3.50
C LEU A 301 22.67 -9.65 3.80
N THR A 302 22.76 -8.50 3.16
CA THR A 302 23.92 -7.57 3.27
C THR A 302 23.61 -6.31 4.07
N SER A 303 22.35 -5.96 4.23
CA SER A 303 21.90 -4.75 4.93
C SER A 303 20.81 -5.07 5.94
N THR A 304 20.74 -4.27 7.00
CA THR A 304 19.66 -4.30 8.00
C THR A 304 18.73 -3.10 7.89
N HIS A 305 19.01 -2.19 6.98
CA HIS A 305 18.26 -0.95 6.80
C HIS A 305 18.29 -0.49 5.34
N VAL A 306 17.13 -0.15 4.82
CA VAL A 306 16.94 0.54 3.55
C VAL A 306 16.08 1.77 3.85
N PRO A 307 16.60 3.00 3.70
CA PRO A 307 15.84 4.21 3.99
C PRO A 307 14.55 4.30 3.19
N VAL A 308 13.48 4.77 3.84
CA VAL A 308 12.22 5.03 3.13
C VAL A 308 12.46 6.11 2.06
N GLY A 309 11.98 5.86 0.85
CA GLY A 309 12.14 6.77 -0.28
C GLY A 309 13.55 6.75 -0.90
N SER A 310 14.32 5.66 -0.75
CA SER A 310 15.61 5.49 -1.43
C SER A 310 15.54 4.40 -2.49
N ALA A 311 15.99 4.69 -3.71
CA ALA A 311 16.11 3.73 -4.80
C ALA A 311 17.46 3.00 -4.78
N ARG A 312 17.59 1.96 -5.63
CA ARG A 312 18.84 1.21 -5.79
C ARG A 312 19.22 1.12 -7.27
N PRO A 313 20.36 1.71 -7.68
CA PRO A 313 20.86 1.52 -9.03
C PRO A 313 21.49 0.13 -9.19
N TYR A 314 21.24 -0.47 -10.34
CA TYR A 314 21.91 -1.65 -10.87
C TYR A 314 22.51 -1.27 -12.21
N LEU A 315 23.71 -1.74 -12.48
CA LEU A 315 24.44 -1.39 -13.70
C LEU A 315 24.71 0.13 -13.79
N ASP A 316 25.76 0.50 -14.48
CA ASP A 316 26.27 1.88 -14.58
C ASP A 316 26.34 2.37 -16.04
N GLY A 317 25.47 1.81 -16.91
CA GLY A 317 25.40 2.18 -18.32
C GLY A 317 25.08 3.67 -18.52
N GLY A 318 25.59 4.23 -19.62
CA GLY A 318 25.45 5.64 -19.94
C GLY A 318 24.43 5.97 -21.05
N ASP A 319 23.76 4.97 -21.63
CA ASP A 319 22.90 5.21 -22.81
C ASP A 319 21.44 5.50 -22.44
N VAL A 320 20.88 4.78 -21.46
CA VAL A 320 19.50 4.93 -21.01
C VAL A 320 19.36 4.49 -19.55
N THR A 321 18.57 5.23 -18.77
CA THR A 321 18.14 4.85 -17.42
C THR A 321 16.76 4.19 -17.49
N ILE A 322 16.68 2.93 -17.08
CA ILE A 322 15.42 2.19 -16.92
C ILE A 322 14.99 2.29 -15.47
N VAL A 323 13.88 2.97 -15.20
CA VAL A 323 13.28 3.11 -13.87
C VAL A 323 12.18 2.09 -13.72
N THR A 324 12.25 1.26 -12.67
CA THR A 324 11.32 0.14 -12.50
C THR A 324 11.24 -0.33 -11.03
N TRP A 325 10.48 -1.39 -10.74
CA TRP A 325 10.36 -2.04 -9.43
C TRP A 325 9.82 -3.47 -9.58
N ALA A 326 9.81 -4.23 -8.50
CA ALA A 326 9.23 -5.58 -8.40
C ALA A 326 9.57 -6.49 -9.59
N ASN A 327 8.58 -7.07 -10.29
CA ASN A 327 8.84 -7.93 -11.45
C ASN A 327 9.52 -7.17 -12.60
N GLY A 328 9.21 -5.89 -12.74
CA GLY A 328 9.83 -5.02 -13.73
C GLY A 328 11.36 -4.96 -13.58
N LEU A 329 11.90 -5.05 -12.36
CA LEU A 329 13.36 -5.12 -12.14
C LEU A 329 13.95 -6.41 -12.74
N HIS A 330 13.35 -7.56 -12.46
CA HIS A 330 13.81 -8.85 -12.98
C HIS A 330 13.80 -8.84 -14.52
N LEU A 331 12.71 -8.35 -15.12
CA LEU A 331 12.58 -8.23 -16.57
C LEU A 331 13.60 -7.26 -17.17
N SER A 332 13.78 -6.08 -16.54
CA SER A 332 14.67 -5.03 -17.04
C SER A 332 16.15 -5.42 -16.99
N LEU A 333 16.59 -6.14 -15.97
CA LEU A 333 17.98 -6.62 -15.89
C LEU A 333 18.28 -7.65 -17.01
N ARG A 334 17.32 -8.52 -17.34
CA ARG A 334 17.44 -9.45 -18.45
C ARG A 334 17.48 -8.70 -19.79
N VAL A 335 16.63 -7.68 -19.95
CA VAL A 335 16.64 -6.82 -21.13
C VAL A 335 17.96 -6.05 -21.25
N ALA A 336 18.47 -5.48 -20.17
CA ALA A 336 19.74 -4.76 -20.14
C ALA A 336 20.91 -5.64 -20.62
N ARG A 337 20.93 -6.92 -20.21
CA ARG A 337 21.93 -7.89 -20.73
C ARG A 337 21.81 -8.10 -22.26
N ARG A 338 20.56 -8.13 -22.81
CA ARG A 338 20.36 -8.24 -24.27
C ARG A 338 20.74 -6.96 -25.00
N LEU A 339 20.39 -5.80 -24.45
CA LEU A 339 20.77 -4.49 -24.99
C LEU A 339 22.30 -4.34 -25.06
N ALA A 340 23.01 -4.77 -24.01
CA ALA A 340 24.49 -4.73 -24.00
C ALA A 340 25.11 -5.54 -25.15
N ARG A 341 24.53 -6.68 -25.53
CA ARG A 341 24.97 -7.46 -26.70
C ARG A 341 24.76 -6.72 -28.05
N LYS A 342 23.90 -5.69 -28.05
CA LYS A 342 23.65 -4.78 -29.19
C LYS A 342 24.44 -3.47 -29.08
N GLY A 343 25.33 -3.36 -28.08
CA GLY A 343 26.13 -2.15 -27.86
C GLY A 343 25.41 -1.02 -27.11
N VAL A 344 24.27 -1.32 -26.49
CA VAL A 344 23.50 -0.36 -25.68
C VAL A 344 23.68 -0.70 -24.20
N HIS A 345 24.24 0.21 -23.44
CA HIS A 345 24.53 0.06 -22.02
C HIS A 345 23.50 0.80 -21.17
N ALA A 346 22.55 0.02 -20.62
CA ALA A 346 21.50 0.56 -19.77
C ALA A 346 21.95 0.63 -18.30
N ARG A 347 21.46 1.67 -17.61
CA ARG A 347 21.39 1.78 -16.16
C ARG A 347 20.01 1.33 -15.73
N VAL A 348 19.88 0.57 -14.66
CA VAL A 348 18.57 0.11 -14.16
C VAL A 348 18.42 0.59 -12.71
N LEU A 349 17.33 1.31 -12.44
CA LEU A 349 17.01 1.87 -11.14
C LEU A 349 15.78 1.16 -10.55
N ASP A 350 15.96 0.45 -9.43
CA ASP A 350 14.88 -0.12 -8.65
C ASP A 350 14.35 0.92 -7.66
N LEU A 351 13.09 1.30 -7.81
CA LEU A 351 12.43 2.27 -6.93
C LEU A 351 12.35 1.79 -5.48
N ARG A 352 12.10 0.51 -5.25
CA ARG A 352 11.85 -0.10 -3.92
C ARG A 352 10.68 0.48 -3.15
N TRP A 353 10.47 1.79 -3.21
CA TRP A 353 9.40 2.52 -2.55
C TRP A 353 8.51 3.21 -3.58
N LEU A 354 7.20 2.95 -3.52
CA LEU A 354 6.22 3.52 -4.45
C LEU A 354 5.46 4.71 -3.84
N ALA A 355 5.53 4.85 -2.51
CA ALA A 355 5.13 6.02 -1.74
C ALA A 355 5.96 6.08 -0.44
N PRO A 356 6.72 7.17 -0.18
CA PRO A 356 7.05 8.23 -1.14
C PRO A 356 7.97 7.71 -2.26
N LEU A 357 7.86 8.30 -3.45
CA LEU A 357 8.79 8.00 -4.54
C LEU A 357 10.19 8.53 -4.20
N PRO A 358 11.28 7.83 -4.60
CA PRO A 358 12.67 8.26 -4.42
C PRO A 358 13.07 9.30 -5.47
N VAL A 359 12.45 10.49 -5.43
CA VAL A 359 12.57 11.51 -6.48
C VAL A 359 14.01 11.96 -6.69
N GLU A 360 14.77 12.17 -5.61
CA GLU A 360 16.18 12.58 -5.69
C GLU A 360 17.04 11.54 -6.43
N ASP A 361 16.82 10.25 -6.15
CA ASP A 361 17.54 9.16 -6.81
C ASP A 361 17.11 9.05 -8.28
N ILE A 362 15.81 9.19 -8.58
CA ILE A 362 15.29 9.19 -9.94
C ILE A 362 15.97 10.30 -10.77
N LEU A 363 16.01 11.52 -10.24
CA LEU A 363 16.60 12.66 -10.92
C LEU A 363 18.11 12.48 -11.13
N ARG A 364 18.82 12.03 -10.09
CA ARG A 364 20.26 11.78 -10.18
C ARG A 364 20.57 10.80 -11.31
N GLU A 365 19.92 9.62 -11.32
CA GLU A 365 20.18 8.60 -12.33
C GLU A 365 19.64 8.99 -13.73
N ALA A 366 18.59 9.81 -13.81
CA ALA A 366 18.08 10.35 -15.05
C ALA A 366 19.10 11.28 -15.74
N HIS A 367 19.76 12.15 -14.96
CA HIS A 367 20.76 13.08 -15.48
C HIS A 367 22.02 12.39 -15.99
N GLU A 368 22.38 11.20 -15.45
CA GLU A 368 23.54 10.44 -15.91
C GLU A 368 23.44 10.01 -17.38
N THR A 369 22.24 9.77 -17.87
CA THR A 369 22.04 9.27 -19.24
C THR A 369 21.31 10.25 -20.17
N GLY A 370 20.59 11.23 -19.60
CA GLY A 370 19.73 12.13 -20.35
C GLY A 370 18.54 11.44 -21.05
N ARG A 371 18.30 10.14 -20.78
CA ARG A 371 17.22 9.34 -21.38
C ARG A 371 16.62 8.43 -20.33
N VAL A 372 15.31 8.52 -20.10
CA VAL A 372 14.61 7.74 -19.09
C VAL A 372 13.51 6.91 -19.71
N LEU A 373 13.56 5.60 -19.51
CA LEU A 373 12.47 4.70 -19.81
C LEU A 373 11.84 4.21 -18.49
N VAL A 374 10.58 4.56 -18.22
CA VAL A 374 9.85 4.01 -17.08
C VAL A 374 9.19 2.71 -17.48
N VAL A 375 9.57 1.63 -16.81
CA VAL A 375 9.05 0.28 -17.02
C VAL A 375 8.08 -0.03 -15.88
N ASP A 376 6.79 0.02 -16.18
CA ASP A 376 5.70 -0.08 -15.23
C ASP A 376 4.93 -1.39 -15.42
N GLU A 377 5.04 -2.31 -14.48
CA GLU A 377 4.28 -3.56 -14.53
C GLU A 377 2.78 -3.37 -14.23
N THR A 378 2.38 -2.19 -13.71
CA THR A 378 0.98 -1.88 -13.47
C THR A 378 0.29 -1.33 -14.73
N ARG A 379 -0.99 -0.99 -14.62
CA ARG A 379 -1.76 -0.44 -15.75
C ARG A 379 -1.17 0.88 -16.22
N ARG A 380 -1.35 1.17 -17.51
CA ARG A 380 -0.86 2.41 -18.13
C ARG A 380 -1.51 3.64 -17.49
N THR A 381 -2.82 3.57 -17.20
CA THR A 381 -3.59 4.65 -16.57
C THR A 381 -3.60 4.47 -15.05
N GLY A 382 -3.28 5.53 -14.31
CA GLY A 382 -3.19 5.53 -12.85
C GLY A 382 -1.99 4.72 -12.31
N GLY A 383 -1.07 4.30 -13.17
CA GLY A 383 0.11 3.54 -12.80
C GLY A 383 1.18 4.39 -12.09
N VAL A 384 2.20 3.71 -11.60
CA VAL A 384 3.34 4.36 -10.89
C VAL A 384 4.15 5.23 -11.84
N SER A 385 4.23 4.85 -13.13
CA SER A 385 4.96 5.61 -14.16
C SER A 385 4.48 7.04 -14.32
N GLU A 386 3.20 7.32 -14.10
CA GLU A 386 2.66 8.69 -14.16
C GLU A 386 3.32 9.58 -13.10
N GLY A 387 3.46 9.08 -11.86
CA GLY A 387 4.13 9.83 -10.80
C GLY A 387 5.62 10.02 -11.04
N VAL A 388 6.31 9.04 -11.64
CA VAL A 388 7.72 9.14 -11.99
C VAL A 388 7.93 10.20 -13.10
N LEU A 389 7.11 10.17 -14.15
CA LEU A 389 7.17 11.14 -15.23
C LEU A 389 6.81 12.56 -14.74
N ALA A 390 5.78 12.69 -13.89
CA ALA A 390 5.43 13.97 -13.28
C ALA A 390 6.59 14.54 -12.46
N ALA A 391 7.26 13.72 -11.64
CA ALA A 391 8.40 14.16 -10.84
C ALA A 391 9.58 14.65 -11.72
N LEU A 392 9.84 14.00 -12.86
CA LEU A 392 10.85 14.45 -13.83
C LEU A 392 10.47 15.79 -14.48
N VAL A 393 9.20 15.95 -14.87
CA VAL A 393 8.69 17.19 -15.47
C VAL A 393 8.73 18.33 -14.45
N ASP A 394 8.25 18.11 -13.23
CA ASP A 394 8.23 19.13 -12.17
C ASP A 394 9.64 19.61 -11.79
N ALA A 395 10.64 18.72 -11.90
CA ALA A 395 12.04 19.04 -11.68
C ALA A 395 12.74 19.70 -12.89
N GLY A 396 12.03 19.89 -14.01
CA GLY A 396 12.58 20.49 -15.23
C GLY A 396 13.58 19.60 -15.97
N PHE A 397 13.40 18.27 -15.92
CA PHE A 397 14.26 17.36 -16.66
C PHE A 397 14.06 17.55 -18.18
N GLU A 398 15.11 17.94 -18.89
CA GLU A 398 15.08 18.24 -20.33
C GLU A 398 15.43 17.04 -21.22
N GLY A 399 15.76 15.89 -20.61
CA GLY A 399 16.12 14.68 -21.33
C GLY A 399 14.91 13.99 -21.97
N ARG A 400 15.17 12.97 -22.78
CA ARG A 400 14.12 12.16 -23.38
C ARG A 400 13.44 11.25 -22.35
N MET A 401 12.13 11.18 -22.37
CA MET A 401 11.34 10.34 -21.49
C MET A 401 10.41 9.43 -22.29
N GLY A 402 10.33 8.18 -21.88
CA GLY A 402 9.40 7.21 -22.41
C GLY A 402 8.83 6.35 -21.30
N ARG A 403 7.70 5.69 -21.56
CA ARG A 403 7.17 4.67 -20.66
C ARG A 403 6.61 3.47 -21.44
N VAL A 404 6.79 2.31 -20.84
CA VAL A 404 6.12 1.07 -21.26
C VAL A 404 5.42 0.48 -20.05
N ALA A 405 4.17 0.07 -20.21
CA ALA A 405 3.33 -0.40 -19.11
C ALA A 405 2.45 -1.57 -19.56
N SER A 406 1.92 -2.31 -18.58
CA SER A 406 0.83 -3.25 -18.86
C SER A 406 -0.39 -2.54 -19.41
N LYS A 407 -1.27 -3.29 -20.08
CA LYS A 407 -2.49 -2.74 -20.68
C LYS A 407 -3.51 -2.35 -19.61
N ASP A 408 -4.37 -1.37 -19.91
CA ASP A 408 -5.51 -1.02 -19.07
C ASP A 408 -6.57 -2.12 -19.13
N SER A 409 -6.34 -3.19 -18.39
CA SER A 409 -7.17 -4.39 -18.39
C SER A 409 -7.14 -5.09 -17.04
N PHE A 410 -8.15 -5.90 -16.77
CA PHE A 410 -8.04 -6.96 -15.79
C PHE A 410 -7.12 -8.07 -16.34
N VAL A 411 -6.40 -8.77 -15.44
CA VAL A 411 -5.56 -9.90 -15.82
C VAL A 411 -6.46 -11.13 -16.02
N PRO A 412 -6.57 -11.69 -17.24
CA PRO A 412 -7.42 -12.86 -17.50
C PRO A 412 -6.78 -14.16 -17.00
N LEU A 413 -7.57 -15.24 -17.01
CA LEU A 413 -7.09 -16.58 -16.71
C LEU A 413 -6.11 -17.11 -17.77
N GLY A 414 -5.14 -17.90 -17.33
CA GLY A 414 -4.24 -18.65 -18.19
C GLY A 414 -3.35 -17.76 -19.07
N ASP A 415 -2.94 -18.28 -20.22
CA ASP A 415 -1.96 -17.61 -21.09
C ASP A 415 -2.43 -16.28 -21.68
N ALA A 416 -3.74 -16.02 -21.72
CA ALA A 416 -4.28 -14.73 -22.14
C ALA A 416 -3.75 -13.57 -21.26
N ALA A 417 -3.37 -13.84 -20.02
CA ALA A 417 -2.72 -12.85 -19.12
C ALA A 417 -1.47 -12.23 -19.76
N ARG A 418 -0.69 -13.01 -20.51
CA ARG A 418 0.53 -12.56 -21.17
C ARG A 418 0.30 -11.51 -22.26
N LEU A 419 -0.94 -11.40 -22.76
CA LEU A 419 -1.30 -10.43 -23.80
C LEU A 419 -1.53 -9.01 -23.22
N VAL A 420 -1.81 -8.92 -21.92
CA VAL A 420 -2.10 -7.66 -21.23
C VAL A 420 -0.99 -7.24 -20.27
N LEU A 421 -0.16 -8.17 -19.82
CA LEU A 421 1.00 -7.88 -18.98
C LEU A 421 2.21 -7.46 -19.83
N LEU A 422 3.01 -6.57 -19.28
CA LEU A 422 4.25 -6.10 -19.86
C LEU A 422 5.22 -7.27 -20.13
N SER A 423 5.92 -7.23 -21.26
CA SER A 423 6.87 -8.24 -21.68
C SER A 423 8.29 -7.69 -21.85
N GLU A 424 9.30 -8.57 -21.76
CA GLU A 424 10.68 -8.22 -22.05
C GLU A 424 10.87 -7.67 -23.47
N LEU A 425 10.08 -8.15 -24.45
CA LEU A 425 10.16 -7.68 -25.84
C LEU A 425 9.66 -6.23 -25.96
N GLU A 426 8.58 -5.87 -25.25
CA GLU A 426 8.07 -4.50 -25.23
C GLU A 426 9.07 -3.55 -24.54
N ILE A 427 9.70 -3.98 -23.44
CA ILE A 427 10.75 -3.18 -22.76
C ILE A 427 11.94 -2.93 -23.71
N GLU A 428 12.42 -3.99 -24.37
CA GLU A 428 13.56 -3.89 -25.28
C GLU A 428 13.26 -2.97 -26.48
N ALA A 429 12.07 -3.14 -27.08
CA ALA A 429 11.63 -2.30 -28.19
C ALA A 429 11.51 -0.83 -27.79
N ALA A 430 10.90 -0.53 -26.62
CA ALA A 430 10.77 0.82 -26.12
C ALA A 430 12.12 1.48 -25.81
N ALA A 431 13.09 0.71 -25.27
CA ALA A 431 14.44 1.21 -25.00
C ALA A 431 15.16 1.59 -26.31
N LEU A 432 15.11 0.72 -27.33
CA LEU A 432 15.71 0.97 -28.64
C LEU A 432 15.05 2.16 -29.35
N GLU A 433 13.74 2.27 -29.25
CA GLU A 433 12.98 3.38 -29.82
C GLU A 433 13.38 4.73 -29.17
N LEU A 434 13.50 4.76 -27.82
CA LEU A 434 13.92 5.97 -27.09
C LEU A 434 15.34 6.43 -27.50
N LEU A 435 16.18 5.49 -27.93
CA LEU A 435 17.55 5.76 -28.38
C LEU A 435 17.63 6.17 -29.86
N SER A 436 16.63 5.85 -30.69
CA SER A 436 16.64 6.20 -32.12
C SER A 436 16.53 7.72 -32.31
N GLU A 437 17.26 8.27 -33.29
CA GLU A 437 17.25 9.71 -33.58
C GLU A 437 15.99 10.18 -34.33
N GLU A 438 15.15 9.25 -34.82
CA GLU A 438 14.03 9.56 -35.73
C GLU A 438 12.76 10.13 -35.05
N HIS A 439 12.70 10.24 -33.71
CA HIS A 439 11.53 10.74 -33.00
C HIS A 439 11.74 12.11 -32.37
N ALA A 440 11.83 13.15 -33.19
CA ALA A 440 11.66 14.55 -32.79
C ALA A 440 10.20 14.99 -33.01
N GLY A 441 9.28 14.60 -32.14
CA GLY A 441 7.90 15.09 -32.15
C GLY A 441 7.01 14.40 -31.10
N PRO A 442 6.03 15.11 -30.50
CA PRO A 442 5.10 14.46 -29.59
C PRO A 442 4.32 13.38 -30.37
N ARG A 443 4.37 12.15 -29.90
CA ARG A 443 3.44 11.11 -30.38
C ARG A 443 2.03 11.54 -30.06
N THR A 444 1.26 11.86 -31.09
CA THR A 444 -0.18 11.70 -31.00
C THR A 444 -0.44 10.20 -31.13
N ASP A 445 -0.92 9.55 -30.06
CA ASP A 445 -1.53 8.24 -30.20
C ASP A 445 -2.53 8.34 -31.38
N PRO A 446 -2.61 7.34 -32.25
CA PRO A 446 -3.62 7.36 -33.29
C PRO A 446 -4.97 7.62 -32.59
N PRO A 447 -5.82 8.48 -33.16
CA PRO A 447 -7.10 8.77 -32.54
C PRO A 447 -7.80 7.44 -32.28
N PHE A 448 -8.34 7.29 -31.07
CA PHE A 448 -9.16 6.17 -30.69
C PHE A 448 -10.31 6.12 -31.73
N GLU A 449 -10.15 5.30 -32.77
CA GLU A 449 -11.24 4.99 -33.65
C GLU A 449 -12.23 4.15 -32.84
N ALA A 450 -13.23 4.83 -32.30
CA ALA A 450 -14.44 4.20 -31.84
C ALA A 450 -15.07 3.54 -33.05
N SER A 451 -14.69 2.28 -33.34
CA SER A 451 -15.41 1.41 -34.24
C SER A 451 -16.74 1.03 -33.58
N GLY A 452 -17.67 1.95 -33.58
CA GLY A 452 -19.01 1.80 -33.10
C GLY A 452 -19.91 2.75 -33.86
N GLY A 453 -20.38 2.29 -35.01
CA GLY A 453 -21.57 2.87 -35.64
C GLY A 453 -22.75 2.87 -34.65
N PRO A 454 -23.77 3.71 -34.84
CA PRO A 454 -24.89 3.81 -33.93
C PRO A 454 -25.54 2.44 -33.77
N VAL A 455 -25.62 1.97 -32.51
CA VAL A 455 -26.40 0.79 -32.18
C VAL A 455 -27.85 1.10 -32.48
N ASP A 456 -28.39 0.45 -33.49
CA ASP A 456 -29.82 0.50 -33.81
C ASP A 456 -30.64 0.07 -32.58
N ARG A 457 -31.35 1.03 -31.97
CA ARG A 457 -32.28 0.78 -30.87
C ARG A 457 -33.62 0.35 -31.43
N GLY A 458 -33.65 -0.79 -32.07
CA GLY A 458 -34.88 -1.34 -32.62
C GLY A 458 -35.02 -2.81 -32.27
N SER A 459 -35.50 -3.13 -31.05
CA SER A 459 -36.51 -4.16 -30.78
C SER A 459 -36.69 -4.38 -29.29
N GLN A 460 -37.90 -4.17 -28.87
CA GLN A 460 -38.47 -4.44 -27.56
C GLN A 460 -38.22 -5.90 -27.14
N LEU A 461 -37.73 -6.13 -25.95
CA LEU A 461 -37.92 -7.38 -25.25
C LEU A 461 -39.11 -7.27 -24.32
N PRO A 462 -40.13 -8.14 -24.44
CA PRO A 462 -41.22 -8.18 -23.49
C PRO A 462 -40.80 -8.94 -22.24
N TRP A 463 -40.99 -8.34 -21.10
CA TRP A 463 -41.02 -9.04 -19.82
C TRP A 463 -42.47 -9.45 -19.54
N THR A 464 -42.72 -10.72 -19.54
CA THR A 464 -43.81 -11.39 -18.78
C THR A 464 -43.19 -12.50 -17.95
#